data_05bfca283b5f53e17eb6b09b649d32bf
#
_entry.id   05bfca283b5f53e17eb6b09b649d32bf
#
_cell.length_a   1.000
_cell.length_b   1.000
_cell.length_c   1.000
_cell.angle_alpha   90.00
_cell.angle_beta   90.00
_cell.angle_gamma   90.00
#
_symmetry.space_group_name_H-M   'P 1'
#
loop_
_entity.id
_entity.type
_entity.pdbx_description
1 polymer ?
#
loop_
_entity_poly.entity_id
_entity_poly.type
_entity_poly.pdbx_seq_one_letter_code
_entity_poly.pdbx_strand_id
1 'polypeptide(L)'
;MESSISSNETSPALAVGKPRFANAQLAHALGEEGALFAWRQAFKNAGVKAPETVSGDFAIAFCEPDGRTFLAIDRFAIRSLCYRQVGNRLLFAERADQLADSTTEIDPQAIFDYLYTHAIPSPRTIYKGIYRVPPAHYVLLENNQLTVAPYWTPAFTEVSPPPFDQLRDEFRALLQQATARQLDGGKAGCFLSGGTDSSTVAGMIGLAHGTPAATYSIGFEAEGYDEMEFAHIAVRQFNTEHHEYYVTPDDLVRSIPMVAASYDQPFGNSSALPAYYCAKMAKDDGVTRILAGDGGDELFGGNSRYAKQRVFDWYQLIPGAIRTGIMEPLLGTSLASSLPLVRKASSYVEQASVPMPDRLQMYNLITRLGIQQALGNDFLAQVDISAPLQLQRKVWATAHTANNTNRELAFDWRYTLAESDLPKVSGTTRLA
;
A
#
# COMPACT_ATOMS: atom_id res chain seq x y z
N MET A 1 26.06 -18.32 0.63
CA MET A 1 26.24 -18.87 1.99
C MET A 1 25.03 -19.75 2.27
N GLU A 2 25.23 -21.05 2.21
CA GLU A 2 24.22 -22.05 2.54
C GLU A 2 23.93 -21.95 4.03
N SER A 3 22.71 -21.55 4.39
CA SER A 3 22.25 -21.71 5.77
C SER A 3 21.80 -23.17 5.92
N SER A 4 22.65 -23.95 6.54
CA SER A 4 22.38 -25.30 7.02
C SER A 4 21.13 -25.31 7.90
N ILE A 5 20.10 -26.00 7.46
CA ILE A 5 18.94 -26.37 8.28
C ILE A 5 19.44 -27.35 9.34
N SER A 6 19.67 -26.84 10.53
CA SER A 6 19.94 -27.65 11.71
C SER A 6 18.66 -28.40 12.08
N SER A 7 18.74 -29.72 12.06
CA SER A 7 17.73 -30.68 12.53
C SER A 7 17.65 -30.70 14.06
N ASN A 8 17.11 -29.66 14.66
CA ASN A 8 16.56 -29.67 16.00
C ASN A 8 15.10 -29.26 15.92
N GLU A 9 14.21 -30.04 16.51
CA GLU A 9 12.75 -30.01 16.47
C GLU A 9 12.13 -28.73 17.05
N THR A 10 12.48 -27.57 16.52
CA THR A 10 11.68 -26.35 16.73
C THR A 10 10.73 -26.20 15.56
N SER A 11 9.42 -26.22 15.83
CA SER A 11 8.39 -25.93 14.84
C SER A 11 8.74 -24.65 14.08
N PRO A 12 8.61 -24.60 12.74
CA PRO A 12 8.96 -23.42 11.96
C PRO A 12 8.19 -22.21 12.48
N ALA A 13 8.88 -21.10 12.63
CA ALA A 13 8.30 -19.85 13.09
C ALA A 13 8.99 -18.63 12.43
N LEU A 14 8.23 -17.55 12.24
CA LEU A 14 8.70 -16.28 11.72
C LEU A 14 8.04 -15.17 12.52
N ALA A 15 8.82 -14.22 13.01
CA ALA A 15 8.32 -13.01 13.66
C ALA A 15 9.21 -11.84 13.24
N VAL A 16 8.64 -10.92 12.45
CA VAL A 16 9.36 -9.75 11.93
C VAL A 16 8.56 -8.47 12.19
N GLY A 17 9.25 -7.35 12.19
CA GLY A 17 8.68 -6.03 12.43
C GLY A 17 8.82 -5.56 13.88
N LYS A 18 8.09 -4.48 14.21
CA LYS A 18 8.07 -3.84 15.53
C LYS A 18 6.63 -3.82 16.07
N PRO A 19 6.07 -4.98 16.49
CA PRO A 19 4.73 -5.04 17.07
C PRO A 19 4.68 -4.30 18.41
N ARG A 20 3.58 -3.63 18.67
CA ARG A 20 3.30 -2.99 19.95
C ARG A 20 2.01 -3.56 20.52
N PHE A 21 2.14 -4.36 21.57
CA PHE A 21 1.01 -4.94 22.25
C PHE A 21 0.35 -3.92 23.19
N ALA A 22 -0.97 -3.79 23.12
CA ALA A 22 -1.72 -2.93 24.05
C ALA A 22 -1.74 -3.49 25.48
N ASN A 23 -1.63 -4.81 25.63
CA ASN A 23 -1.56 -5.49 26.92
C ASN A 23 -0.14 -5.35 27.51
N ALA A 24 -0.03 -4.81 28.74
CA ALA A 24 1.27 -4.55 29.40
C ALA A 24 2.09 -5.83 29.66
N GLN A 25 1.44 -6.96 29.97
CA GLN A 25 2.14 -8.24 30.17
C GLN A 25 2.75 -8.76 28.87
N LEU A 26 2.03 -8.63 27.74
CA LEU A 26 2.54 -9.02 26.43
C LEU A 26 3.65 -8.05 25.96
N ALA A 27 3.52 -6.76 26.27
CA ALA A 27 4.58 -5.79 25.99
C ALA A 27 5.85 -6.06 26.79
N HIS A 28 5.72 -6.48 28.05
CA HIS A 28 6.84 -6.92 28.87
C HIS A 28 7.47 -8.21 28.32
N ALA A 29 6.64 -9.21 27.99
CA ALA A 29 7.11 -10.46 27.40
C ALA A 29 7.84 -10.26 26.04
N LEU A 30 7.41 -9.26 25.25
CA LEU A 30 8.12 -8.88 24.03
C LEU A 30 9.56 -8.44 24.31
N GLY A 31 9.78 -7.67 25.39
CA GLY A 31 11.10 -7.19 25.79
C GLY A 31 12.02 -8.27 26.37
N GLU A 32 11.49 -9.17 27.19
CA GLU A 32 12.27 -10.17 27.93
C GLU A 32 12.44 -11.48 27.15
N GLU A 33 11.38 -11.94 26.46
CA GLU A 33 11.33 -13.27 25.85
C GLU A 33 11.21 -13.23 24.32
N GLY A 34 11.05 -12.05 23.74
CA GLY A 34 11.02 -11.82 22.32
C GLY A 34 9.64 -11.94 21.67
N ALA A 35 9.59 -11.54 20.40
CA ALA A 35 8.33 -11.37 19.67
C ALA A 35 7.53 -12.69 19.51
N LEU A 36 8.20 -13.79 19.20
CA LEU A 36 7.52 -15.06 19.00
C LEU A 36 6.81 -15.54 20.27
N PHE A 37 7.45 -15.41 21.43
CA PHE A 37 6.84 -15.79 22.70
C PHE A 37 5.62 -14.91 23.00
N ALA A 38 5.76 -13.57 22.89
CA ALA A 38 4.65 -12.66 23.11
C ALA A 38 3.46 -12.95 22.19
N TRP A 39 3.70 -13.26 20.90
CA TRP A 39 2.66 -13.64 19.95
C TRP A 39 1.97 -14.97 20.29
N ARG A 40 2.71 -16.01 20.71
CA ARG A 40 2.12 -17.28 21.15
C ARG A 40 1.22 -17.08 22.37
N GLN A 41 1.66 -16.24 23.33
CA GLN A 41 0.83 -15.90 24.48
C GLN A 41 -0.42 -15.09 24.07
N ALA A 42 -0.28 -14.13 23.14
CA ALA A 42 -1.43 -13.40 22.58
C ALA A 42 -2.43 -14.34 21.90
N PHE A 43 -1.95 -15.27 21.09
CA PHE A 43 -2.78 -16.27 20.42
C PHE A 43 -3.45 -17.24 21.42
N LYS A 44 -2.73 -17.67 22.44
CA LYS A 44 -3.32 -18.50 23.51
C LYS A 44 -4.45 -17.79 24.25
N ASN A 45 -4.34 -16.47 24.45
CA ASN A 45 -5.31 -15.66 25.17
C ASN A 45 -6.53 -15.28 24.32
N ALA A 46 -6.33 -14.97 23.02
CA ALA A 46 -7.36 -14.37 22.18
C ALA A 46 -7.59 -15.10 20.85
N GLY A 47 -6.85 -16.21 20.59
CA GLY A 47 -6.95 -16.95 19.34
C GLY A 47 -6.67 -16.07 18.12
N VAL A 48 -7.48 -16.22 17.09
CA VAL A 48 -7.39 -15.44 15.84
C VAL A 48 -7.60 -13.93 16.00
N LYS A 49 -8.12 -13.49 17.15
CA LYS A 49 -8.30 -12.07 17.48
C LYS A 49 -7.03 -11.42 18.08
N ALA A 50 -6.00 -12.18 18.32
CA ALA A 50 -4.75 -11.64 18.87
C ALA A 50 -4.23 -10.39 18.14
N PRO A 51 -4.26 -10.29 16.79
CA PRO A 51 -3.77 -9.11 16.08
C PRO A 51 -4.64 -7.85 16.24
N GLU A 52 -5.91 -7.95 16.68
CA GLU A 52 -6.80 -6.79 16.82
C GLU A 52 -6.23 -5.74 17.79
N THR A 53 -5.54 -6.19 18.83
CA THR A 53 -4.97 -5.35 19.90
C THR A 53 -3.50 -4.99 19.71
N VAL A 54 -2.91 -5.39 18.56
CA VAL A 54 -1.52 -5.10 18.25
C VAL A 54 -1.42 -3.98 17.22
N SER A 55 -0.54 -3.03 17.45
CA SER A 55 -0.22 -1.95 16.53
C SER A 55 1.23 -2.04 16.07
N GLY A 56 1.62 -1.19 15.09
CA GLY A 56 2.95 -1.24 14.47
C GLY A 56 2.98 -2.19 13.28
N ASP A 57 4.16 -2.32 12.71
CA ASP A 57 4.41 -3.21 11.58
C ASP A 57 4.77 -4.62 12.08
N PHE A 58 4.14 -5.64 11.53
CA PHE A 58 4.46 -7.01 11.87
C PHE A 58 4.05 -8.02 10.79
N ALA A 59 4.83 -9.09 10.70
CA ALA A 59 4.40 -10.37 10.13
C ALA A 59 4.77 -11.47 11.12
N ILE A 60 3.81 -12.34 11.41
CA ILE A 60 3.95 -13.44 12.35
C ILE A 60 3.45 -14.74 11.74
N ALA A 61 4.22 -15.80 11.87
CA ALA A 61 3.81 -17.15 11.53
C ALA A 61 4.40 -18.14 12.52
N PHE A 62 3.61 -19.09 12.98
CA PHE A 62 4.09 -20.19 13.83
C PHE A 62 3.16 -21.40 13.78
N CYS A 63 3.75 -22.56 14.06
CA CYS A 63 3.00 -23.78 14.30
C CYS A 63 2.89 -24.01 15.80
N GLU A 64 1.69 -24.35 16.27
CA GLU A 64 1.44 -24.77 17.65
C GLU A 64 1.69 -26.30 17.82
N PRO A 65 1.97 -26.75 19.05
CA PRO A 65 2.18 -28.19 19.32
C PRO A 65 0.98 -29.08 18.98
N ASP A 66 -0.23 -28.52 18.96
CA ASP A 66 -1.47 -29.23 18.59
C ASP A 66 -1.68 -29.34 17.08
N GLY A 67 -0.74 -28.84 16.26
CA GLY A 67 -0.75 -28.92 14.80
C GLY A 67 -1.42 -27.71 14.12
N ARG A 68 -1.98 -26.77 14.86
CA ARG A 68 -2.48 -25.52 14.28
C ARG A 68 -1.34 -24.67 13.76
N THR A 69 -1.54 -24.06 12.61
CA THR A 69 -0.59 -23.06 12.06
C THR A 69 -1.30 -21.72 11.89
N PHE A 70 -0.76 -20.70 12.54
CA PHE A 70 -1.31 -19.35 12.53
C PHE A 70 -0.36 -18.37 11.87
N LEU A 71 -0.89 -17.54 10.95
CA LEU A 71 -0.19 -16.44 10.30
C LEU A 71 -1.02 -15.15 10.43
N ALA A 72 -0.35 -14.00 10.60
CA ALA A 72 -1.01 -12.70 10.50
C ALA A 72 0.00 -11.62 10.07
N ILE A 73 -0.51 -10.57 9.42
CA ILE A 73 0.27 -9.38 9.07
C ILE A 73 -0.44 -8.12 9.55
N ASP A 74 0.31 -7.01 9.62
CA ASP A 74 -0.22 -5.73 10.06
C ASP A 74 -1.32 -5.18 9.12
N ARG A 75 -2.00 -4.12 9.59
CA ARG A 75 -3.21 -3.55 8.94
C ARG A 75 -2.99 -3.06 7.52
N PHE A 76 -1.78 -2.65 7.17
CA PHE A 76 -1.43 -2.07 5.87
C PHE A 76 -0.45 -2.93 5.06
N ALA A 77 -0.10 -4.14 5.55
CA ALA A 77 0.92 -5.01 4.96
C ALA A 77 2.27 -4.28 4.76
N ILE A 78 2.69 -3.50 5.77
CA ILE A 78 4.05 -2.94 5.82
C ILE A 78 5.07 -4.08 5.82
N ARG A 79 4.71 -5.21 6.45
CA ARG A 79 5.45 -6.47 6.35
C ARG A 79 4.71 -7.43 5.44
N SER A 80 5.46 -8.13 4.57
CA SER A 80 4.92 -9.16 3.68
C SER A 80 5.01 -10.53 4.35
N LEU A 81 4.03 -11.39 4.06
CA LEU A 81 4.03 -12.79 4.45
C LEU A 81 3.32 -13.61 3.37
N CYS A 82 4.02 -14.59 2.84
CA CYS A 82 3.50 -15.51 1.84
C CYS A 82 3.34 -16.90 2.43
N TYR A 83 2.43 -17.70 1.87
CA TYR A 83 2.21 -19.07 2.29
C TYR A 83 1.86 -19.99 1.11
N ARG A 84 2.18 -21.27 1.28
CA ARG A 84 1.83 -22.38 0.38
C ARG A 84 1.32 -23.55 1.22
N GLN A 85 0.14 -24.05 0.89
CA GLN A 85 -0.36 -25.26 1.54
C GLN A 85 0.17 -26.49 0.81
N VAL A 86 0.78 -27.40 1.56
CA VAL A 86 1.28 -28.69 1.08
C VAL A 86 0.71 -29.79 1.99
N GLY A 87 -0.31 -30.47 1.48
CA GLY A 87 -1.07 -31.42 2.29
C GLY A 87 -1.73 -30.72 3.49
N ASN A 88 -1.40 -31.19 4.69
CA ASN A 88 -1.90 -30.65 5.95
C ASN A 88 -0.92 -29.65 6.64
N ARG A 89 0.01 -29.06 5.90
CA ARG A 89 0.99 -28.11 6.42
C ARG A 89 0.96 -26.82 5.63
N LEU A 90 1.30 -25.71 6.31
CA LEU A 90 1.61 -24.43 5.65
C LEU A 90 3.12 -24.22 5.68
N LEU A 91 3.69 -24.01 4.49
CA LEU A 91 5.00 -23.38 4.33
C LEU A 91 4.77 -21.88 4.30
N PHE A 92 5.66 -21.09 4.88
CA PHE A 92 5.53 -19.65 4.91
C PHE A 92 6.90 -18.96 4.85
N ALA A 93 6.92 -17.77 4.24
CA ALA A 93 8.11 -16.95 4.08
C ALA A 93 7.71 -15.49 3.90
N GLU A 94 8.65 -14.56 4.05
CA GLU A 94 8.40 -13.13 3.76
C GLU A 94 8.17 -12.85 2.27
N ARG A 95 8.73 -13.69 1.38
CA ARG A 95 8.71 -13.51 -0.07
C ARG A 95 8.13 -14.75 -0.75
N ALA A 96 7.38 -14.52 -1.83
CA ALA A 96 6.77 -15.59 -2.60
C ALA A 96 7.80 -16.49 -3.31
N ASP A 97 8.89 -15.89 -3.82
CA ASP A 97 9.97 -16.61 -4.50
C ASP A 97 10.72 -17.61 -3.60
N GLN A 98 10.72 -17.41 -2.27
CA GLN A 98 11.30 -18.34 -1.30
C GLN A 98 10.46 -19.62 -1.13
N LEU A 99 9.19 -19.61 -1.54
CA LEU A 99 8.29 -20.76 -1.48
C LEU A 99 8.15 -21.48 -2.82
N ALA A 100 8.66 -20.88 -3.90
CA ALA A 100 8.68 -21.46 -5.23
C ALA A 100 9.83 -22.45 -5.40
N ASP A 101 9.59 -23.49 -6.16
CA ASP A 101 10.58 -24.50 -6.56
C ASP A 101 10.60 -24.65 -8.09
N SER A 102 11.47 -25.52 -8.62
CA SER A 102 11.62 -25.75 -10.06
C SER A 102 10.35 -26.31 -10.74
N THR A 103 9.37 -26.75 -9.98
CA THR A 103 8.08 -27.28 -10.47
C THR A 103 6.95 -26.27 -10.35
N THR A 104 7.20 -25.13 -9.72
CA THR A 104 6.19 -24.09 -9.49
C THR A 104 5.89 -23.34 -10.79
N GLU A 105 4.65 -23.41 -11.24
CA GLU A 105 4.17 -22.74 -12.44
C GLU A 105 3.90 -21.24 -12.18
N ILE A 106 4.05 -20.43 -13.22
CA ILE A 106 3.56 -19.04 -13.22
C ILE A 106 2.04 -19.05 -13.39
N ASP A 107 1.35 -18.20 -12.63
CA ASP A 107 -0.11 -18.04 -12.73
C ASP A 107 -0.46 -17.06 -13.86
N PRO A 108 -1.09 -17.48 -14.97
CA PRO A 108 -1.49 -16.56 -16.05
C PRO A 108 -2.42 -15.45 -15.55
N GLN A 109 -3.29 -15.75 -14.58
CA GLN A 109 -4.18 -14.74 -14.00
C GLN A 109 -3.41 -13.65 -13.28
N ALA A 110 -2.31 -13.98 -12.60
CA ALA A 110 -1.45 -13.00 -11.96
C ALA A 110 -0.78 -12.06 -12.97
N ILE A 111 -0.40 -12.59 -14.15
CA ILE A 111 0.10 -11.75 -15.25
C ILE A 111 -0.98 -10.76 -15.71
N PHE A 112 -2.22 -11.25 -15.89
CA PHE A 112 -3.32 -10.37 -16.29
C PHE A 112 -3.64 -9.32 -15.22
N ASP A 113 -3.69 -9.71 -13.94
CA ASP A 113 -3.89 -8.79 -12.82
C ASP A 113 -2.79 -7.69 -12.80
N TYR A 114 -1.53 -8.07 -13.03
CA TYR A 114 -0.42 -7.12 -13.13
C TYR A 114 -0.58 -6.12 -14.29
N LEU A 115 -0.96 -6.60 -15.47
CA LEU A 115 -1.21 -5.73 -16.62
C LEU A 115 -2.39 -4.78 -16.39
N TYR A 116 -3.35 -5.18 -15.55
CA TYR A 116 -4.53 -4.40 -15.23
C TYR A 116 -4.29 -3.38 -14.12
N THR A 117 -3.55 -3.73 -13.06
CA THR A 117 -3.39 -2.92 -11.85
C THR A 117 -1.94 -2.45 -11.59
N HIS A 118 -0.98 -2.80 -12.47
CA HIS A 118 0.46 -2.54 -12.32
C HIS A 118 1.10 -3.16 -11.06
N ALA A 119 0.36 -4.00 -10.35
CA ALA A 119 0.78 -4.85 -9.25
C ALA A 119 0.00 -6.16 -9.29
N ILE A 120 0.41 -7.17 -8.54
CA ILE A 120 -0.37 -8.39 -8.34
C ILE A 120 -1.03 -8.30 -6.97
N PRO A 121 -2.34 -7.97 -6.89
CA PRO A 121 -3.00 -7.76 -5.60
C PRO A 121 -3.09 -9.05 -4.80
N SER A 122 -2.81 -8.98 -3.50
CA SER A 122 -3.03 -10.12 -2.61
C SER A 122 -4.52 -10.53 -2.58
N PRO A 123 -4.84 -11.81 -2.43
CA PRO A 123 -3.94 -12.88 -1.99
C PRO A 123 -3.07 -13.52 -3.10
N ARG A 124 -3.24 -13.15 -4.36
CA ARG A 124 -2.50 -13.77 -5.46
C ARG A 124 -1.02 -13.38 -5.43
N THR A 125 -0.17 -14.28 -5.91
CA THR A 125 1.22 -14.00 -6.29
C THR A 125 1.43 -14.43 -7.74
N ILE A 126 2.60 -14.13 -8.30
CA ILE A 126 2.97 -14.59 -9.64
C ILE A 126 3.06 -16.13 -9.74
N TYR A 127 3.24 -16.81 -8.62
CA TYR A 127 3.42 -18.24 -8.55
C TYR A 127 2.10 -18.95 -8.23
N LYS A 128 1.72 -19.93 -9.04
CA LYS A 128 0.51 -20.72 -8.86
C LYS A 128 0.57 -21.52 -7.55
N GLY A 129 -0.48 -21.39 -6.73
CA GLY A 129 -0.58 -22.09 -5.44
C GLY A 129 0.24 -21.47 -4.30
N ILE A 130 0.89 -20.35 -4.53
CA ILE A 130 1.55 -19.54 -3.49
C ILE A 130 0.74 -18.25 -3.32
N TYR A 131 0.40 -17.92 -2.08
CA TYR A 131 -0.46 -16.81 -1.75
C TYR A 131 0.23 -15.83 -0.80
N ARG A 132 -0.13 -14.54 -0.90
CA ARG A 132 0.27 -13.50 0.05
C ARG A 132 -0.87 -13.24 1.01
N VAL A 133 -0.58 -13.16 2.30
CA VAL A 133 -1.59 -12.77 3.29
C VAL A 133 -2.06 -11.34 3.00
N PRO A 134 -3.37 -11.08 2.84
CA PRO A 134 -3.86 -9.74 2.58
C PRO A 134 -3.69 -8.81 3.80
N PRO A 135 -3.60 -7.46 3.61
CA PRO A 135 -3.54 -6.50 4.71
C PRO A 135 -4.63 -6.74 5.75
N ALA A 136 -4.28 -6.65 7.03
CA ALA A 136 -5.20 -6.85 8.15
C ALA A 136 -5.88 -8.24 8.23
N HIS A 137 -5.25 -9.27 7.62
CA HIS A 137 -5.79 -10.63 7.66
C HIS A 137 -4.92 -11.56 8.49
N TYR A 138 -5.55 -12.63 8.93
CA TYR A 138 -4.89 -13.83 9.43
C TYR A 138 -5.15 -15.03 8.52
N VAL A 139 -4.29 -16.01 8.62
CA VAL A 139 -4.45 -17.35 8.06
C VAL A 139 -4.36 -18.34 9.20
N LEU A 140 -5.32 -19.25 9.30
CA LEU A 140 -5.32 -20.36 10.24
C LEU A 140 -5.50 -21.65 9.48
N LEU A 141 -4.57 -22.58 9.67
CA LEU A 141 -4.75 -23.97 9.29
C LEU A 141 -5.04 -24.77 10.55
N GLU A 142 -6.21 -25.36 10.63
CA GLU A 142 -6.66 -26.19 11.74
C GLU A 142 -7.49 -27.36 11.20
N ASN A 143 -7.21 -28.59 11.66
CA ASN A 143 -7.91 -29.80 11.21
C ASN A 143 -7.99 -29.94 9.67
N ASN A 144 -6.90 -29.60 8.98
CA ASN A 144 -6.80 -29.56 7.51
C ASN A 144 -7.73 -28.56 6.82
N GLN A 145 -8.35 -27.65 7.57
CA GLN A 145 -9.17 -26.58 7.06
C GLN A 145 -8.40 -25.26 7.10
N LEU A 146 -8.23 -24.63 5.92
CA LEU A 146 -7.59 -23.33 5.78
C LEU A 146 -8.63 -22.22 5.86
N THR A 147 -8.44 -21.31 6.80
CA THR A 147 -9.24 -20.09 6.95
C THR A 147 -8.38 -18.86 6.69
N VAL A 148 -8.83 -17.97 5.80
CA VAL A 148 -8.24 -16.65 5.57
C VAL A 148 -9.32 -15.62 5.82
N ALA A 149 -9.13 -14.77 6.82
CA ALA A 149 -10.14 -13.78 7.20
C ALA A 149 -9.52 -12.49 7.74
N PRO A 150 -10.22 -11.34 7.60
CA PRO A 150 -9.78 -10.10 8.20
C PRO A 150 -9.94 -10.14 9.72
N TYR A 151 -8.94 -9.66 10.45
CA TYR A 151 -9.06 -9.36 11.88
C TYR A 151 -9.41 -7.87 12.10
N TRP A 152 -9.25 -7.04 11.08
CA TRP A 152 -9.60 -5.63 11.12
C TRP A 152 -10.14 -5.16 9.77
N THR A 153 -11.12 -4.28 9.80
CA THR A 153 -11.67 -3.59 8.63
C THR A 153 -11.76 -2.09 8.90
N PRO A 154 -11.62 -1.23 7.88
CA PRO A 154 -11.77 0.21 8.04
C PRO A 154 -13.14 0.57 8.62
N ALA A 155 -13.14 1.37 9.68
CA ALA A 155 -14.35 1.93 10.26
C ALA A 155 -14.21 3.45 10.35
N PHE A 156 -15.23 4.16 9.92
CA PHE A 156 -15.27 5.62 9.89
C PHE A 156 -16.33 6.14 10.87
N THR A 157 -15.94 7.12 11.68
CA THR A 157 -16.85 7.77 12.61
C THR A 157 -17.48 8.98 11.91
N GLU A 158 -18.74 8.82 11.49
CA GLU A 158 -19.49 9.85 10.76
C GLU A 158 -20.34 10.69 11.71
N VAL A 159 -19.70 11.38 12.65
CA VAL A 159 -20.34 12.31 13.60
C VAL A 159 -19.98 13.75 13.24
N SER A 160 -20.70 14.71 13.84
CA SER A 160 -20.33 16.12 13.71
C SER A 160 -18.90 16.31 14.20
N PRO A 161 -18.00 16.88 13.37
CA PRO A 161 -16.62 17.05 13.74
C PRO A 161 -16.48 18.06 14.89
N PRO A 162 -15.47 17.92 15.76
CA PRO A 162 -15.07 18.96 16.69
C PRO A 162 -14.68 20.27 15.95
N PRO A 163 -14.53 21.39 16.66
CA PRO A 163 -14.04 22.63 16.09
C PRO A 163 -12.70 22.43 15.34
N PHE A 164 -12.52 23.15 14.25
CA PHE A 164 -11.33 23.02 13.38
C PHE A 164 -10.01 23.15 14.15
N ASP A 165 -9.91 24.11 15.08
CA ASP A 165 -8.69 24.32 15.86
C ASP A 165 -8.34 23.11 16.71
N GLN A 166 -9.33 22.45 17.32
CA GLN A 166 -9.13 21.21 18.07
C GLN A 166 -8.64 20.08 17.16
N LEU A 167 -9.28 19.91 15.99
CA LEU A 167 -8.84 18.89 15.02
C LEU A 167 -7.43 19.12 14.52
N ARG A 168 -7.08 20.39 14.23
CA ARG A 168 -5.73 20.77 13.80
C ARG A 168 -4.68 20.42 14.84
N ASP A 169 -4.95 20.75 16.10
CA ASP A 169 -4.00 20.53 17.19
C ASP A 169 -3.85 19.03 17.50
N GLU A 170 -4.95 18.29 17.49
CA GLU A 170 -4.93 16.82 17.62
C GLU A 170 -4.16 16.16 16.46
N PHE A 171 -4.43 16.57 15.22
CA PHE A 171 -3.74 16.08 14.03
C PHE A 171 -2.22 16.29 14.13
N ARG A 172 -1.78 17.49 14.52
CA ARG A 172 -0.36 17.80 14.70
C ARG A 172 0.28 16.94 15.79
N ALA A 173 -0.41 16.78 16.91
CA ALA A 173 0.07 15.95 18.03
C ALA A 173 0.19 14.48 17.62
N LEU A 174 -0.78 13.93 16.89
CA LEU A 174 -0.75 12.56 16.38
C LEU A 174 0.39 12.33 15.40
N LEU A 175 0.63 13.25 14.46
CA LEU A 175 1.74 13.15 13.50
C LEU A 175 3.09 13.24 14.19
N GLN A 176 3.27 14.18 15.11
CA GLN A 176 4.51 14.30 15.90
C GLN A 176 4.78 13.01 16.71
N GLN A 177 3.75 12.47 17.36
CA GLN A 177 3.86 11.23 18.11
C GLN A 177 4.15 10.03 17.20
N ALA A 178 3.51 9.95 16.03
CA ALA A 178 3.74 8.89 15.07
C ALA A 178 5.18 8.93 14.54
N THR A 179 5.69 10.13 14.21
CA THR A 179 7.07 10.32 13.77
C THR A 179 8.06 9.96 14.90
N ALA A 180 7.87 10.50 16.11
CA ALA A 180 8.73 10.21 17.26
C ALA A 180 8.85 8.71 17.56
N ARG A 181 7.76 7.93 17.38
CA ARG A 181 7.77 6.47 17.56
C ARG A 181 8.63 5.73 16.53
N GLN A 182 8.92 6.34 15.38
CA GLN A 182 9.76 5.74 14.36
C GLN A 182 11.25 6.08 14.52
N LEU A 183 11.58 7.06 15.36
CA LEU A 183 12.96 7.45 15.64
C LEU A 183 13.54 6.51 16.71
N ASP A 184 14.65 5.87 16.38
CA ASP A 184 15.31 4.87 17.24
C ASP A 184 16.66 5.35 17.82
N GLY A 185 16.90 6.66 17.76
CA GLY A 185 18.13 7.29 18.23
C GLY A 185 19.30 7.28 17.25
N GLY A 186 19.15 6.60 16.09
CA GLY A 186 20.09 6.69 14.97
C GLY A 186 19.84 7.93 14.09
N LYS A 187 20.71 8.15 13.09
CA LYS A 187 20.50 9.22 12.09
C LYS A 187 19.23 8.93 11.31
N ALA A 188 18.24 9.80 11.44
CA ALA A 188 16.97 9.71 10.75
C ALA A 188 16.90 10.72 9.61
N GLY A 189 16.31 10.31 8.49
CA GLY A 189 16.04 11.18 7.35
C GLY A 189 14.67 10.92 6.75
N CYS A 190 14.30 11.69 5.70
CA CYS A 190 13.10 11.42 4.93
C CYS A 190 13.27 11.73 3.45
N PHE A 191 12.45 11.07 2.63
CA PHE A 191 12.24 11.48 1.26
C PHE A 191 11.51 12.82 1.23
N LEU A 192 11.95 13.74 0.37
CA LEU A 192 11.36 15.07 0.24
C LEU A 192 11.05 15.38 -1.23
N SER A 193 9.78 15.33 -1.61
CA SER A 193 9.30 15.72 -2.94
C SER A 193 8.87 17.19 -3.03
N GLY A 194 8.75 17.86 -1.88
CA GLY A 194 8.15 19.20 -1.81
C GLY A 194 6.62 19.17 -1.72
N GLY A 195 5.97 18.03 -1.85
CA GLY A 195 4.55 17.84 -1.55
C GLY A 195 4.26 18.01 -0.06
N THR A 196 2.98 18.26 0.28
CA THR A 196 2.53 18.52 1.66
C THR A 196 2.94 17.41 2.63
N ASP A 197 2.82 16.15 2.24
CA ASP A 197 3.03 15.00 3.13
C ASP A 197 4.50 14.81 3.47
N SER A 198 5.38 14.78 2.46
CA SER A 198 6.82 14.65 2.67
C SER A 198 7.40 15.85 3.43
N SER A 199 6.92 17.06 3.15
CA SER A 199 7.31 18.27 3.87
C SER A 199 6.87 18.25 5.34
N THR A 200 5.66 17.73 5.61
CA THR A 200 5.16 17.54 6.97
C THR A 200 6.03 16.54 7.74
N VAL A 201 6.42 15.42 7.13
CA VAL A 201 7.32 14.45 7.77
C VAL A 201 8.66 15.07 8.09
N ALA A 202 9.26 15.84 7.17
CA ALA A 202 10.51 16.57 7.40
C ALA A 202 10.43 17.50 8.63
N GLY A 203 9.36 18.31 8.70
CA GLY A 203 9.11 19.19 9.85
C GLY A 203 8.89 18.43 11.16
N MET A 204 8.15 17.32 11.12
CA MET A 204 7.89 16.50 12.32
C MET A 204 9.13 15.76 12.83
N ILE A 205 10.06 15.35 11.97
CA ILE A 205 11.36 14.81 12.40
C ILE A 205 12.13 15.89 13.19
N GLY A 206 12.24 17.11 12.64
CA GLY A 206 12.91 18.21 13.33
C GLY A 206 12.30 18.53 14.69
N LEU A 207 10.96 18.55 14.79
CA LEU A 207 10.25 18.77 16.05
C LEU A 207 10.43 17.63 17.06
N ALA A 208 10.50 16.39 16.61
CA ALA A 208 10.62 15.22 17.48
C ALA A 208 12.07 14.97 17.93
N HIS A 209 13.05 15.26 17.07
CA HIS A 209 14.47 14.98 17.33
C HIS A 209 15.22 16.20 17.93
N GLY A 210 14.68 17.41 17.74
CA GLY A 210 15.32 18.65 18.18
C GLY A 210 16.51 19.09 17.31
N THR A 211 16.77 18.42 16.19
CA THR A 211 17.80 18.72 15.20
C THR A 211 17.22 18.73 13.80
N PRO A 212 17.83 19.45 12.83
CA PRO A 212 17.37 19.41 11.44
C PRO A 212 17.27 17.99 10.90
N ALA A 213 16.21 17.70 10.13
CA ALA A 213 16.06 16.43 9.45
C ALA A 213 17.03 16.33 8.26
N ALA A 214 17.64 15.17 8.03
CA ALA A 214 18.29 14.87 6.77
C ALA A 214 17.21 14.59 5.73
N THR A 215 17.23 15.30 4.59
CA THR A 215 16.22 15.18 3.54
C THR A 215 16.84 14.88 2.18
N TYR A 216 16.17 14.03 1.41
CA TYR A 216 16.70 13.49 0.16
C TYR A 216 15.69 13.71 -0.96
N SER A 217 16.11 14.36 -2.05
CA SER A 217 15.27 14.65 -3.22
C SER A 217 15.92 14.18 -4.51
N ILE A 218 15.08 13.78 -5.45
CA ILE A 218 15.46 13.47 -6.82
C ILE A 218 14.91 14.53 -7.75
N GLY A 219 15.78 15.12 -8.56
CA GLY A 219 15.43 15.98 -9.68
C GLY A 219 15.54 15.25 -11.02
N PHE A 220 14.88 15.82 -12.02
CA PHE A 220 14.91 15.37 -13.40
C PHE A 220 15.21 16.55 -14.32
N GLU A 221 16.15 16.40 -15.24
CA GLU A 221 16.42 17.39 -16.29
C GLU A 221 15.33 17.31 -17.40
N ALA A 222 14.05 17.37 -17.00
CA ALA A 222 12.91 17.28 -17.90
C ALA A 222 11.86 18.32 -17.53
N GLU A 223 11.48 19.15 -18.48
CA GLU A 223 10.50 20.23 -18.28
C GLU A 223 9.16 19.66 -17.80
N GLY A 224 8.63 20.19 -16.68
CA GLY A 224 7.37 19.78 -16.07
C GLY A 224 7.44 18.53 -15.18
N TYR A 225 8.62 17.93 -15.00
CA TYR A 225 8.83 16.78 -14.12
C TYR A 225 9.73 17.08 -12.93
N ASP A 226 10.38 18.23 -12.91
CA ASP A 226 11.24 18.65 -11.80
C ASP A 226 10.43 19.41 -10.75
N GLU A 227 10.34 18.83 -9.55
CA GLU A 227 9.63 19.40 -8.38
C GLU A 227 10.61 19.96 -7.34
N MET A 228 11.90 20.08 -7.66
CA MET A 228 12.95 20.50 -6.73
C MET A 228 12.68 21.90 -6.13
N GLU A 229 12.07 22.79 -6.90
CA GLU A 229 11.68 24.13 -6.41
C GLU A 229 10.75 24.04 -5.18
N PHE A 230 9.80 23.11 -5.20
CA PHE A 230 8.91 22.87 -4.05
C PHE A 230 9.63 22.25 -2.86
N ALA A 231 10.56 21.32 -3.11
CA ALA A 231 11.40 20.76 -2.06
C ALA A 231 12.21 21.85 -1.35
N HIS A 232 12.80 22.79 -2.10
CA HIS A 232 13.54 23.93 -1.55
C HIS A 232 12.69 24.84 -0.65
N ILE A 233 11.38 24.94 -0.87
CA ILE A 233 10.48 25.70 0.03
C ILE A 233 10.48 25.02 1.41
N ALA A 234 10.28 23.69 1.45
CA ALA A 234 10.29 22.93 2.68
C ALA A 234 11.67 22.95 3.38
N VAL A 235 12.76 22.85 2.61
CA VAL A 235 14.13 22.96 3.10
C VAL A 235 14.35 24.28 3.86
N ARG A 236 13.96 25.39 3.25
CA ARG A 236 14.07 26.72 3.91
C ARG A 236 13.17 26.85 5.12
N GLN A 237 11.93 26.32 5.04
CA GLN A 237 10.95 26.42 6.11
C GLN A 237 11.36 25.64 7.36
N PHE A 238 11.94 24.46 7.19
CA PHE A 238 12.27 23.54 8.28
C PHE A 238 13.77 23.47 8.55
N ASN A 239 14.59 24.24 7.84
CA ASN A 239 16.05 24.28 7.94
C ASN A 239 16.67 22.86 7.91
N THR A 240 16.27 22.03 6.92
CA THR A 240 16.73 20.64 6.81
C THR A 240 18.14 20.55 6.24
N GLU A 241 18.87 19.48 6.59
CA GLU A 241 20.09 19.08 5.91
C GLU A 241 19.70 18.37 4.61
N HIS A 242 19.79 19.07 3.49
CA HIS A 242 19.20 18.65 2.23
C HIS A 242 20.25 18.10 1.25
N HIS A 243 19.93 16.94 0.65
CA HIS A 243 20.73 16.27 -0.36
C HIS A 243 19.89 16.06 -1.62
N GLU A 244 20.47 16.42 -2.75
CA GLU A 244 19.82 16.37 -4.07
C GLU A 244 20.61 15.50 -5.03
N TYR A 245 19.90 14.78 -5.90
CA TYR A 245 20.50 14.07 -7.01
C TYR A 245 19.62 14.19 -8.25
N TYR A 246 20.20 14.60 -9.37
CA TYR A 246 19.52 14.64 -10.66
C TYR A 246 19.78 13.34 -11.40
N VAL A 247 18.71 12.53 -11.50
CA VAL A 247 18.75 11.21 -12.15
C VAL A 247 18.79 11.38 -13.65
N THR A 248 19.79 10.78 -14.28
CA THR A 248 19.94 10.74 -15.73
C THR A 248 19.20 9.55 -16.35
N PRO A 249 18.87 9.58 -17.66
CA PRO A 249 18.32 8.41 -18.35
C PRO A 249 19.22 7.16 -18.24
N ASP A 250 20.53 7.32 -18.23
CA ASP A 250 21.48 6.22 -18.06
C ASP A 250 21.40 5.59 -16.66
N ASP A 251 21.18 6.41 -15.64
CA ASP A 251 20.96 5.93 -14.29
C ASP A 251 19.69 5.06 -14.20
N LEU A 252 18.60 5.52 -14.83
CA LEU A 252 17.35 4.76 -14.88
C LEU A 252 17.56 3.41 -15.56
N VAL A 253 18.17 3.39 -16.74
CA VAL A 253 18.43 2.14 -17.49
C VAL A 253 19.29 1.18 -16.68
N ARG A 254 20.36 1.67 -16.02
CA ARG A 254 21.23 0.84 -15.19
C ARG A 254 20.56 0.28 -13.95
N SER A 255 19.64 1.02 -13.34
CA SER A 255 18.98 0.62 -12.09
C SER A 255 17.79 -0.33 -12.30
N ILE A 256 17.18 -0.37 -13.50
CA ILE A 256 16.03 -1.24 -13.78
C ILE A 256 16.28 -2.71 -13.39
N PRO A 257 17.36 -3.38 -13.81
CA PRO A 257 17.56 -4.78 -13.46
C PRO A 257 17.70 -5.02 -11.94
N MET A 258 18.41 -4.13 -11.26
CA MET A 258 18.63 -4.24 -9.81
C MET A 258 17.33 -4.01 -9.02
N VAL A 259 16.59 -2.97 -9.38
CA VAL A 259 15.32 -2.65 -8.73
C VAL A 259 14.31 -3.77 -9.00
N ALA A 260 14.21 -4.25 -10.24
CA ALA A 260 13.33 -5.37 -10.57
C ALA A 260 13.66 -6.65 -9.76
N ALA A 261 14.95 -6.98 -9.62
CA ALA A 261 15.37 -8.14 -8.83
C ALA A 261 15.15 -8.01 -7.31
N SER A 262 14.90 -6.80 -6.81
CA SER A 262 14.58 -6.61 -5.38
C SER A 262 13.16 -7.07 -5.00
N TYR A 263 12.28 -7.17 -5.98
CA TYR A 263 10.90 -7.65 -5.80
C TYR A 263 10.81 -9.16 -6.04
N ASP A 264 9.90 -9.81 -5.35
CA ASP A 264 9.63 -11.25 -5.46
C ASP A 264 8.66 -11.59 -6.61
N GLN A 265 8.14 -10.57 -7.28
CA GLN A 265 7.21 -10.67 -8.40
C GLN A 265 7.21 -9.36 -9.20
N PRO A 266 6.61 -9.32 -10.43
CA PRO A 266 6.50 -8.10 -11.22
C PRO A 266 5.87 -6.95 -10.44
N PHE A 267 6.48 -5.77 -10.55
CA PHE A 267 6.06 -4.55 -9.87
C PHE A 267 6.18 -3.35 -10.78
N GLY A 268 5.10 -2.64 -11.04
CA GLY A 268 4.97 -1.61 -12.09
C GLY A 268 4.93 -0.16 -11.62
N ASN A 269 5.54 0.16 -10.48
CA ASN A 269 5.61 1.54 -10.00
C ASN A 269 6.91 2.21 -10.46
N SER A 270 6.83 3.14 -11.42
CA SER A 270 7.98 3.85 -11.99
C SER A 270 8.74 4.71 -10.97
N SER A 271 8.08 5.15 -9.89
CA SER A 271 8.71 5.91 -8.81
C SER A 271 9.66 5.06 -7.96
N ALA A 272 9.71 3.73 -8.16
CA ALA A 272 10.66 2.87 -7.48
C ALA A 272 12.12 3.20 -7.83
N LEU A 273 12.39 3.62 -9.07
CA LEU A 273 13.74 3.99 -9.50
C LEU A 273 14.25 5.26 -8.78
N PRO A 274 13.54 6.38 -8.80
CA PRO A 274 13.91 7.56 -8.00
C PRO A 274 14.02 7.26 -6.50
N ALA A 275 13.08 6.51 -5.94
CA ALA A 275 13.11 6.15 -4.52
C ALA A 275 14.36 5.34 -4.15
N TYR A 276 14.85 4.47 -5.04
CA TYR A 276 16.11 3.76 -4.85
C TYR A 276 17.30 4.73 -4.73
N TYR A 277 17.40 5.72 -5.60
CA TYR A 277 18.51 6.70 -5.54
C TYR A 277 18.45 7.55 -4.27
N CYS A 278 17.27 7.97 -3.84
CA CYS A 278 17.10 8.63 -2.54
C CYS A 278 17.55 7.73 -1.37
N ALA A 279 17.12 6.47 -1.38
CA ALA A 279 17.49 5.52 -0.33
C ALA A 279 19.00 5.26 -0.32
N LYS A 280 19.62 5.16 -1.50
CA LYS A 280 21.05 4.98 -1.66
C LYS A 280 21.84 6.18 -1.10
N MET A 281 21.45 7.42 -1.45
CA MET A 281 22.08 8.62 -0.88
C MET A 281 21.97 8.64 0.64
N ALA A 282 20.78 8.36 1.18
CA ALA A 282 20.54 8.34 2.60
C ALA A 282 21.43 7.30 3.34
N LYS A 283 21.59 6.11 2.75
CA LYS A 283 22.47 5.07 3.27
C LYS A 283 23.95 5.49 3.22
N ASP A 284 24.41 6.02 2.08
CA ASP A 284 25.78 6.50 1.91
C ASP A 284 26.11 7.61 2.93
N ASP A 285 25.12 8.36 3.37
CA ASP A 285 25.18 9.43 4.37
C ASP A 285 25.00 8.94 5.83
N GLY A 286 24.93 7.62 6.01
CA GLY A 286 24.83 6.98 7.32
C GLY A 286 23.45 7.05 7.97
N VAL A 287 22.37 7.34 7.20
CA VAL A 287 21.00 7.28 7.70
C VAL A 287 20.63 5.84 7.98
N THR A 288 20.17 5.58 9.19
CA THR A 288 19.72 4.24 9.63
C THR A 288 18.21 4.07 9.54
N ARG A 289 17.49 5.18 9.48
CA ARG A 289 16.03 5.22 9.37
C ARG A 289 15.59 6.31 8.43
N ILE A 290 14.93 5.94 7.34
CA ILE A 290 14.31 6.90 6.41
C ILE A 290 12.78 6.82 6.53
N LEU A 291 12.15 7.98 6.61
CA LEU A 291 10.70 8.13 6.66
C LEU A 291 10.18 8.62 5.30
N ALA A 292 8.93 8.35 5.02
CA ALA A 292 8.25 8.76 3.78
C ALA A 292 6.89 9.38 4.09
N GLY A 293 6.40 10.25 3.20
CA GLY A 293 5.06 10.83 3.26
C GLY A 293 3.97 9.91 2.72
N ASP A 294 4.34 8.73 2.21
CA ASP A 294 3.39 7.78 1.62
C ASP A 294 2.28 7.41 2.60
N GLY A 295 1.04 7.44 2.13
CA GLY A 295 -0.16 7.22 2.94
C GLY A 295 -0.84 8.49 3.43
N GLY A 296 -0.25 9.67 3.27
CA GLY A 296 -0.84 10.94 3.67
C GLY A 296 -2.13 11.24 2.91
N ASP A 297 -2.10 11.15 1.60
CA ASP A 297 -3.27 11.33 0.74
C ASP A 297 -4.41 10.35 1.09
N GLU A 298 -4.07 9.08 1.29
CA GLU A 298 -5.03 8.02 1.57
C GLU A 298 -5.64 8.12 2.97
N LEU A 299 -4.89 8.63 3.94
CA LEU A 299 -5.38 8.80 5.32
C LEU A 299 -6.16 10.10 5.50
N PHE A 300 -5.76 11.18 4.83
CA PHE A 300 -6.25 12.54 5.10
C PHE A 300 -6.96 13.20 3.90
N GLY A 301 -7.02 12.56 2.74
CA GLY A 301 -7.79 13.03 1.60
C GLY A 301 -7.11 14.15 0.80
N GLY A 302 -5.78 14.18 0.72
CA GLY A 302 -5.00 15.21 0.03
C GLY A 302 -5.17 15.21 -1.49
N ASN A 303 -5.49 14.09 -2.12
CA ASN A 303 -5.65 13.99 -3.55
C ASN A 303 -6.93 14.68 -4.05
N SER A 304 -6.82 15.46 -5.12
CA SER A 304 -7.94 16.20 -5.73
C SER A 304 -9.11 15.31 -6.19
N ARG A 305 -8.89 14.01 -6.41
CA ARG A 305 -9.94 13.07 -6.80
C ARG A 305 -10.99 12.89 -5.71
N TYR A 306 -10.61 12.92 -4.43
CA TYR A 306 -11.55 12.83 -3.31
C TYR A 306 -12.51 14.04 -3.27
N ALA A 307 -12.00 15.24 -3.59
CA ALA A 307 -12.85 16.42 -3.72
C ALA A 307 -13.81 16.30 -4.92
N LYS A 308 -13.36 15.70 -6.04
CA LYS A 308 -14.22 15.46 -7.21
C LYS A 308 -15.33 14.46 -6.89
N GLN A 309 -15.10 13.46 -6.04
CA GLN A 309 -16.11 12.51 -5.63
C GLN A 309 -17.35 13.22 -5.05
N ARG A 310 -17.17 14.26 -4.26
CA ARG A 310 -18.27 15.05 -3.71
C ARG A 310 -19.12 15.74 -4.81
N VAL A 311 -18.49 16.17 -5.89
CA VAL A 311 -19.20 16.73 -7.05
C VAL A 311 -20.02 15.64 -7.75
N PHE A 312 -19.47 14.44 -7.88
CA PHE A 312 -20.19 13.30 -8.46
C PHE A 312 -21.37 12.86 -7.58
N ASP A 313 -21.23 12.91 -6.26
CA ASP A 313 -22.34 12.62 -5.33
C ASP A 313 -23.50 13.59 -5.52
N TRP A 314 -23.22 14.89 -5.72
CA TRP A 314 -24.27 15.87 -6.02
C TRP A 314 -24.99 15.58 -7.35
N TYR A 315 -24.26 15.15 -8.37
CA TYR A 315 -24.86 14.72 -9.62
C TYR A 315 -25.83 13.54 -9.42
N GLN A 316 -25.47 12.60 -8.54
CA GLN A 316 -26.31 11.44 -8.21
C GLN A 316 -27.62 11.82 -7.48
N LEU A 317 -27.69 12.97 -6.81
CA LEU A 317 -28.90 13.49 -6.18
C LEU A 317 -29.94 13.96 -7.22
N ILE A 318 -29.53 14.25 -8.45
CA ILE A 318 -30.44 14.61 -9.54
C ILE A 318 -31.28 13.38 -9.94
N PRO A 319 -32.63 13.49 -10.03
CA PRO A 319 -33.47 12.36 -10.42
C PRO A 319 -33.01 11.72 -11.74
N GLY A 320 -32.99 10.38 -11.79
CA GLY A 320 -32.48 9.62 -12.94
C GLY A 320 -33.14 10.03 -14.26
N ALA A 321 -34.47 10.26 -14.27
CA ALA A 321 -35.22 10.70 -15.45
C ALA A 321 -34.69 12.03 -16.03
N ILE A 322 -34.21 12.95 -15.20
CA ILE A 322 -33.61 14.22 -15.65
C ILE A 322 -32.20 13.96 -16.18
N ARG A 323 -31.41 13.13 -15.49
CA ARG A 323 -30.05 12.80 -15.91
C ARG A 323 -30.03 12.14 -17.28
N THR A 324 -30.71 10.99 -17.41
CA THR A 324 -30.70 10.17 -18.63
C THR A 324 -31.61 10.72 -19.73
N GLY A 325 -32.70 11.41 -19.37
CA GLY A 325 -33.68 11.93 -20.34
C GLY A 325 -33.32 13.31 -20.92
N ILE A 326 -32.55 14.14 -20.20
CA ILE A 326 -32.29 15.52 -20.58
C ILE A 326 -30.79 15.82 -20.61
N MET A 327 -30.10 15.62 -19.49
CA MET A 327 -28.71 16.11 -19.35
C MET A 327 -27.72 15.31 -20.20
N GLU A 328 -27.76 13.99 -20.17
CA GLU A 328 -26.85 13.13 -20.93
C GLU A 328 -27.03 13.27 -22.44
N PRO A 329 -28.26 13.29 -23.00
CA PRO A 329 -28.47 13.53 -24.44
C PRO A 329 -28.01 14.93 -24.88
N LEU A 330 -28.27 15.97 -24.09
CA LEU A 330 -27.84 17.35 -24.43
C LEU A 330 -26.32 17.49 -24.45
N LEU A 331 -25.63 16.91 -23.47
CA LEU A 331 -24.17 16.99 -23.36
C LEU A 331 -23.46 16.06 -24.36
N GLY A 332 -24.12 15.03 -24.86
CA GLY A 332 -23.61 14.07 -25.87
C GLY A 332 -23.67 14.60 -27.31
N THR A 333 -24.18 15.79 -27.54
CA THR A 333 -24.27 16.35 -28.91
C THR A 333 -22.93 16.86 -29.42
N SER A 334 -22.68 16.74 -30.73
CA SER A 334 -21.45 17.23 -31.36
C SER A 334 -21.26 18.74 -31.25
N LEU A 335 -22.34 19.50 -31.18
CA LEU A 335 -22.33 20.95 -30.95
C LEU A 335 -21.88 21.30 -29.52
N ALA A 336 -22.25 20.49 -28.54
CA ALA A 336 -21.85 20.67 -27.16
C ALA A 336 -20.34 20.42 -26.96
N SER A 337 -19.74 19.48 -27.68
CA SER A 337 -18.32 19.13 -27.59
C SER A 337 -17.36 20.20 -28.11
N SER A 338 -17.85 21.19 -28.90
CA SER A 338 -17.03 22.30 -29.43
C SER A 338 -16.70 23.39 -28.39
N LEU A 339 -17.50 23.49 -27.32
CA LEU A 339 -17.28 24.49 -26.26
C LEU A 339 -16.46 23.89 -25.11
N PRO A 340 -15.32 24.50 -24.70
CA PRO A 340 -14.44 23.93 -23.67
C PRO A 340 -15.15 23.63 -22.33
N LEU A 341 -16.04 24.51 -21.89
CA LEU A 341 -16.81 24.34 -20.66
C LEU A 341 -17.81 23.17 -20.77
N VAL A 342 -18.47 23.03 -21.90
CA VAL A 342 -19.45 21.95 -22.14
C VAL A 342 -18.74 20.62 -22.27
N ARG A 343 -17.59 20.57 -22.93
CA ARG A 343 -16.73 19.36 -23.00
C ARG A 343 -16.29 18.91 -21.62
N LYS A 344 -15.91 19.88 -20.75
CA LYS A 344 -15.56 19.56 -19.35
C LYS A 344 -16.77 19.01 -18.59
N ALA A 345 -17.94 19.62 -18.72
CA ALA A 345 -19.18 19.16 -18.11
C ALA A 345 -19.60 17.78 -18.63
N SER A 346 -19.50 17.52 -19.93
CA SER A 346 -19.76 16.20 -20.52
C SER A 346 -18.85 15.12 -19.95
N SER A 347 -17.54 15.38 -19.83
CA SER A 347 -16.61 14.46 -19.19
C SER A 347 -16.92 14.20 -17.72
N TYR A 348 -17.42 15.20 -16.98
CA TYR A 348 -17.87 15.00 -15.60
C TYR A 348 -19.12 14.14 -15.51
N VAL A 349 -20.08 14.34 -16.39
CA VAL A 349 -21.32 13.55 -16.45
C VAL A 349 -21.02 12.10 -16.87
N GLU A 350 -20.17 11.90 -17.86
CA GLU A 350 -19.71 10.57 -18.27
C GLU A 350 -19.08 9.81 -17.08
N GLN A 351 -18.16 10.45 -16.36
CA GLN A 351 -17.55 9.86 -15.16
C GLN A 351 -18.58 9.62 -14.05
N ALA A 352 -19.48 10.57 -13.80
CA ALA A 352 -20.49 10.44 -12.76
C ALA A 352 -21.54 9.35 -13.04
N SER A 353 -21.76 9.00 -14.29
CA SER A 353 -22.69 7.93 -14.68
C SER A 353 -22.16 6.51 -14.42
N VAL A 354 -20.84 6.36 -14.29
CA VAL A 354 -20.22 5.08 -13.95
C VAL A 354 -20.18 4.92 -12.41
N PRO A 355 -20.74 3.83 -11.86
CA PRO A 355 -20.71 3.60 -10.41
C PRO A 355 -19.30 3.31 -9.88
N MET A 356 -19.07 3.61 -8.60
CA MET A 356 -17.83 3.21 -7.92
C MET A 356 -17.86 1.71 -7.57
N PRO A 357 -16.74 1.01 -7.56
CA PRO A 357 -15.39 1.47 -7.91
C PRO A 357 -15.07 1.45 -9.40
N ASP A 358 -15.98 1.02 -10.27
CA ASP A 358 -15.75 0.84 -11.71
C ASP A 358 -15.25 2.13 -12.38
N ARG A 359 -15.70 3.28 -11.88
CA ARG A 359 -15.26 4.61 -12.31
C ARG A 359 -13.74 4.78 -12.23
N LEU A 360 -13.08 4.20 -11.23
CA LEU A 360 -11.63 4.28 -11.07
C LEU A 360 -10.88 3.62 -12.22
N GLN A 361 -11.55 2.70 -12.95
CA GLN A 361 -10.98 1.97 -14.07
C GLN A 361 -11.34 2.53 -15.46
N MET A 362 -12.08 3.64 -15.54
CA MET A 362 -12.49 4.23 -16.83
C MET A 362 -11.30 4.58 -17.75
N TYR A 363 -10.16 4.89 -17.15
CA TYR A 363 -8.93 5.24 -17.87
C TYR A 363 -7.88 4.13 -17.83
N ASN A 364 -8.25 2.92 -17.45
CA ASN A 364 -7.36 1.76 -17.44
C ASN A 364 -6.76 1.51 -18.82
N LEU A 365 -5.43 1.48 -18.89
CA LEU A 365 -4.71 1.48 -20.17
C LEU A 365 -5.02 0.26 -21.02
N ILE A 366 -4.98 -0.95 -20.43
CA ILE A 366 -5.19 -2.18 -21.20
C ILE A 366 -6.64 -2.29 -21.70
N THR A 367 -7.60 -1.77 -20.94
CA THR A 367 -9.02 -1.70 -21.36
C THR A 367 -9.19 -0.73 -22.52
N ARG A 368 -8.51 0.41 -22.50
CA ARG A 368 -8.57 1.42 -23.59
C ARG A 368 -7.85 0.99 -24.85
N LEU A 369 -6.78 0.21 -24.72
CA LEU A 369 -6.09 -0.40 -25.87
C LEU A 369 -6.92 -1.52 -26.53
N GLY A 370 -7.91 -2.05 -25.83
CA GLY A 370 -8.68 -3.22 -26.22
C GLY A 370 -7.96 -4.51 -25.81
N ILE A 371 -8.51 -5.20 -24.81
CA ILE A 371 -7.89 -6.41 -24.22
C ILE A 371 -7.62 -7.47 -25.29
N GLN A 372 -8.60 -7.74 -26.19
CA GLN A 372 -8.45 -8.71 -27.28
C GLN A 372 -7.47 -8.28 -28.37
N GLN A 373 -7.17 -6.99 -28.46
CA GLN A 373 -6.20 -6.44 -29.42
C GLN A 373 -4.77 -6.46 -28.85
N ALA A 374 -4.66 -6.31 -27.53
CA ALA A 374 -3.38 -6.25 -26.84
C ALA A 374 -2.84 -7.64 -26.46
N LEU A 375 -3.71 -8.63 -26.22
CA LEU A 375 -3.36 -9.94 -25.70
C LEU A 375 -3.80 -11.07 -26.63
N GLY A 376 -2.97 -12.10 -26.77
CA GLY A 376 -3.24 -13.26 -27.60
C GLY A 376 -4.39 -14.14 -27.09
N ASN A 377 -5.12 -14.76 -27.99
CA ASN A 377 -6.29 -15.60 -27.65
C ASN A 377 -5.93 -16.77 -26.73
N ASP A 378 -4.77 -17.41 -26.92
CA ASP A 378 -4.32 -18.54 -26.10
C ASP A 378 -4.06 -18.11 -24.63
N PHE A 379 -3.61 -16.90 -24.43
CA PHE A 379 -3.45 -16.33 -23.09
C PHE A 379 -4.82 -15.98 -22.49
N LEU A 380 -5.69 -15.32 -23.27
CA LEU A 380 -7.03 -14.95 -22.83
C LEU A 380 -7.91 -16.15 -22.47
N ALA A 381 -7.69 -17.31 -23.09
CA ALA A 381 -8.39 -18.55 -22.76
C ALA A 381 -8.02 -19.11 -21.35
N GLN A 382 -6.93 -18.63 -20.75
CA GLN A 382 -6.43 -19.08 -19.45
C GLN A 382 -6.78 -18.14 -18.28
N VAL A 383 -7.40 -16.98 -18.58
CA VAL A 383 -7.63 -15.93 -17.59
C VAL A 383 -9.10 -15.49 -17.55
N ASP A 384 -9.56 -15.08 -16.38
CA ASP A 384 -10.81 -14.36 -16.21
C ASP A 384 -10.52 -12.84 -16.27
N ILE A 385 -10.86 -12.22 -17.40
CA ILE A 385 -10.67 -10.79 -17.62
C ILE A 385 -11.50 -9.90 -16.68
N SER A 386 -12.53 -10.46 -16.04
CA SER A 386 -13.38 -9.75 -15.09
C SER A 386 -12.86 -9.82 -13.65
N ALA A 387 -11.95 -10.74 -13.35
CA ALA A 387 -11.48 -11.02 -11.99
C ALA A 387 -10.86 -9.79 -11.28
N PRO A 388 -10.02 -8.94 -11.91
CA PRO A 388 -9.48 -7.76 -11.25
C PRO A 388 -10.58 -6.81 -10.78
N LEU A 389 -11.55 -6.51 -11.64
CA LEU A 389 -12.66 -5.62 -11.30
C LEU A 389 -13.60 -6.24 -10.24
N GLN A 390 -13.84 -7.54 -10.30
CA GLN A 390 -14.61 -8.25 -9.26
C GLN A 390 -13.91 -8.18 -7.90
N LEU A 391 -12.58 -8.33 -7.85
CA LEU A 391 -11.82 -8.17 -6.61
C LEU A 391 -11.90 -6.73 -6.09
N GLN A 392 -11.80 -5.73 -6.96
CA GLN A 392 -11.95 -4.33 -6.59
C GLN A 392 -13.35 -4.03 -6.02
N ARG A 393 -14.42 -4.56 -6.63
CA ARG A 393 -15.80 -4.44 -6.10
C ARG A 393 -15.95 -5.10 -4.73
N LYS A 394 -15.32 -6.26 -4.50
CA LYS A 394 -15.31 -6.89 -3.17
C LYS A 394 -14.63 -6.00 -2.14
N VAL A 395 -13.43 -5.47 -2.45
CA VAL A 395 -12.71 -4.55 -1.54
C VAL A 395 -13.53 -3.29 -1.27
N TRP A 396 -14.13 -2.69 -2.29
CA TRP A 396 -15.01 -1.53 -2.13
C TRP A 396 -16.18 -1.80 -1.16
N ALA A 397 -16.74 -3.00 -1.20
CA ALA A 397 -17.85 -3.39 -0.36
C ALA A 397 -17.46 -3.65 1.11
N THR A 398 -16.16 -3.81 1.44
CA THR A 398 -15.71 -4.05 2.81
C THR A 398 -15.70 -2.80 3.70
N ALA A 399 -15.69 -1.60 3.10
CA ALA A 399 -15.73 -0.36 3.84
C ALA A 399 -17.13 -0.10 4.42
N HIS A 400 -17.24 -0.16 5.74
CA HIS A 400 -18.50 0.07 6.47
C HIS A 400 -18.77 1.58 6.65
N THR A 401 -19.18 2.26 5.59
CA THR A 401 -19.51 3.69 5.57
C THR A 401 -20.55 3.99 4.49
N ALA A 402 -21.41 4.98 4.72
CA ALA A 402 -22.32 5.51 3.72
C ALA A 402 -21.63 6.56 2.81
N ASN A 403 -20.53 7.15 3.26
CA ASN A 403 -19.81 8.21 2.57
C ASN A 403 -18.87 7.61 1.50
N ASN A 404 -19.10 8.00 0.24
CA ASN A 404 -18.30 7.51 -0.88
C ASN A 404 -16.82 7.96 -0.82
N THR A 405 -16.53 9.14 -0.28
CA THR A 405 -15.13 9.58 -0.08
C THR A 405 -14.42 8.66 0.93
N ASN A 406 -15.07 8.31 2.04
CA ASN A 406 -14.51 7.38 3.01
C ASN A 406 -14.29 5.98 2.40
N ARG A 407 -15.22 5.52 1.54
CA ARG A 407 -15.03 4.26 0.79
C ARG A 407 -13.84 4.33 -0.16
N GLU A 408 -13.67 5.46 -0.85
CA GLU A 408 -12.54 5.68 -1.76
C GLU A 408 -11.21 5.68 -0.99
N LEU A 409 -11.13 6.36 0.17
CA LEU A 409 -9.96 6.30 1.05
C LEU A 409 -9.64 4.85 1.48
N ALA A 410 -10.65 4.10 1.96
CA ALA A 410 -10.46 2.70 2.35
C ALA A 410 -10.01 1.80 1.18
N PHE A 411 -10.53 2.05 -0.02
CA PHE A 411 -10.12 1.37 -1.23
C PHE A 411 -8.65 1.66 -1.55
N ASP A 412 -8.23 2.92 -1.42
CA ASP A 412 -6.85 3.33 -1.67
C ASP A 412 -5.87 2.79 -0.63
N TRP A 413 -6.27 2.64 0.63
CA TRP A 413 -5.47 1.92 1.62
C TRP A 413 -5.11 0.51 1.14
N ARG A 414 -6.05 -0.13 0.44
CA ARG A 414 -5.86 -1.49 -0.04
C ARG A 414 -5.05 -1.56 -1.34
N TYR A 415 -5.35 -0.71 -2.31
CA TYR A 415 -4.73 -0.79 -3.65
C TYR A 415 -3.56 0.16 -3.82
N THR A 416 -3.70 1.43 -3.51
CA THR A 416 -2.64 2.41 -3.70
C THR A 416 -1.56 2.24 -2.65
N LEU A 417 -1.93 2.22 -1.37
CA LEU A 417 -0.97 2.17 -0.29
C LEU A 417 -0.36 0.77 -0.13
N ALA A 418 -1.18 -0.25 0.16
CA ALA A 418 -0.66 -1.58 0.53
C ALA A 418 -0.08 -2.38 -0.64
N GLU A 419 -0.60 -2.24 -1.87
CA GLU A 419 -0.11 -3.02 -3.02
C GLU A 419 0.88 -2.25 -3.90
N SER A 420 1.02 -0.93 -3.74
CA SER A 420 1.90 -0.11 -4.57
C SER A 420 2.93 0.69 -3.75
N ASP A 421 2.50 1.64 -2.91
CA ASP A 421 3.44 2.59 -2.32
C ASP A 421 4.30 1.99 -1.19
N LEU A 422 3.73 1.21 -0.29
CA LEU A 422 4.49 0.53 0.75
C LEU A 422 5.48 -0.50 0.18
N PRO A 423 5.11 -1.36 -0.81
CA PRO A 423 6.08 -2.21 -1.50
C PRO A 423 7.18 -1.40 -2.22
N LYS A 424 6.84 -0.27 -2.86
CA LYS A 424 7.82 0.63 -3.49
C LYS A 424 8.89 1.06 -2.48
N VAL A 425 8.46 1.67 -1.38
CA VAL A 425 9.38 2.20 -0.35
C VAL A 425 10.18 1.07 0.30
N SER A 426 9.53 -0.02 0.71
CA SER A 426 10.20 -1.14 1.39
C SER A 426 11.16 -1.90 0.48
N GLY A 427 10.82 -2.08 -0.79
CA GLY A 427 11.66 -2.76 -1.78
C GLY A 427 12.92 -1.97 -2.07
N THR A 428 12.79 -0.67 -2.34
CA THR A 428 13.92 0.21 -2.68
C THR A 428 14.85 0.46 -1.50
N THR A 429 14.33 0.61 -0.29
CA THR A 429 15.15 0.80 0.92
C THR A 429 15.86 -0.49 1.34
N ARG A 430 15.31 -1.66 1.04
CA ARG A 430 15.98 -2.95 1.27
C ARG A 430 17.13 -3.16 0.28
N LEU A 431 16.97 -2.69 -0.97
CA LEU A 431 18.00 -2.79 -2.00
C LEU A 431 19.18 -1.85 -1.74
N ALA A 432 18.90 -0.64 -1.29
CA ALA A 432 19.92 0.34 -0.96
C ALA A 432 20.76 -0.10 0.26
#